data_28d913c6363ee7b0fb0b03aac82b82fe
#
_entry.id   28d913c6363ee7b0fb0b03aac82b82fe
#
_cell.length_a   1.000
_cell.length_b   1.000
_cell.length_c   1.000
_cell.angle_alpha   90.00
_cell.angle_beta   90.00
_cell.angle_gamma   90.00
#
_symmetry.space_group_name_H-M   'P 1'
#
loop_
_entity.id
_entity.type
_entity.pdbx_description
1 polymer ?
#
loop_
_entity_poly.entity_id
_entity_poly.type
_entity_poly.pdbx_seq_one_letter_code
_entity_poly.pdbx_strand_id
1 'polypeptide(L)'
;MTKGIYQSARSLQAANKNMEKISGNLANLNTVGFKREGLFSEILKSEGKSEIRSSVDTSQGQIYETLNPLDLALVGEGMFTIQTPRGFQFTRKGNFKIADDGFLVNEQGNKVMGKGGEINLIEYMHGEENDIKITPNGELSINEIHVADLLIVK
;
A
#
# COMPACT_ATOMS: atom_id res chain seq x y z
N MET A 1 7.64 29.15 -37.79
CA MET A 1 7.74 27.68 -37.94
C MET A 1 8.21 26.95 -36.67
N THR A 2 9.01 27.55 -35.81
CA THR A 2 9.53 26.92 -34.57
C THR A 2 8.46 26.60 -33.51
N LYS A 3 7.42 27.43 -33.37
CA LYS A 3 6.35 27.28 -32.37
C LYS A 3 5.56 25.97 -32.53
N GLY A 4 5.28 25.55 -33.78
CA GLY A 4 4.58 24.28 -34.08
C GLY A 4 5.41 23.04 -33.73
N ILE A 5 6.72 23.09 -33.98
CA ILE A 5 7.64 21.97 -33.67
C ILE A 5 7.74 21.76 -32.15
N TYR A 6 7.83 22.84 -31.35
CA TYR A 6 7.85 22.77 -29.90
C TYR A 6 6.54 22.21 -29.33
N GLN A 7 5.41 22.59 -29.93
CA GLN A 7 4.10 22.10 -29.49
C GLN A 7 3.92 20.60 -29.80
N SER A 8 4.37 20.17 -30.99
CA SER A 8 4.36 18.75 -31.36
C SER A 8 5.30 17.92 -30.47
N ALA A 9 6.49 18.43 -30.18
CA ALA A 9 7.43 17.76 -29.28
C ALA A 9 6.86 17.57 -27.87
N ARG A 10 6.18 18.60 -27.32
CA ARG A 10 5.51 18.53 -26.02
C ARG A 10 4.36 17.52 -26.01
N SER A 11 3.55 17.49 -27.05
CA SER A 11 2.46 16.54 -27.21
C SER A 11 3.00 15.10 -27.27
N LEU A 12 4.11 14.89 -27.96
CA LEU A 12 4.78 13.58 -28.04
C LEU A 12 5.32 13.15 -26.67
N GLN A 13 5.95 14.05 -25.93
CA GLN A 13 6.42 13.78 -24.57
C GLN A 13 5.27 13.43 -23.62
N ALA A 14 4.15 14.16 -23.71
CA ALA A 14 2.96 13.86 -22.92
C ALA A 14 2.36 12.49 -23.27
N ALA A 15 2.31 12.15 -24.55
CA ALA A 15 1.85 10.84 -25.02
C ALA A 15 2.75 9.70 -24.51
N ASN A 16 4.08 9.86 -24.56
CA ASN A 16 5.02 8.88 -24.05
C ASN A 16 4.86 8.68 -22.54
N LYS A 17 4.76 9.76 -21.77
CA LYS A 17 4.51 9.67 -20.32
C LYS A 17 3.17 8.98 -20.00
N ASN A 18 2.14 9.24 -20.79
CA ASN A 18 0.86 8.52 -20.64
C ASN A 18 1.03 7.02 -20.88
N MET A 19 1.74 6.65 -21.93
CA MET A 19 2.04 5.24 -22.23
C MET A 19 2.83 4.56 -21.09
N GLU A 20 3.85 5.23 -20.56
CA GLU A 20 4.61 4.72 -19.41
C GLU A 20 3.70 4.48 -18.18
N LYS A 21 2.78 5.41 -17.88
CA LYS A 21 1.85 5.26 -16.76
C LYS A 21 0.83 4.15 -17.01
N ILE A 22 0.28 4.05 -18.19
CA ILE A 22 -0.64 2.97 -18.56
C ILE A 22 0.06 1.61 -18.45
N SER A 23 1.29 1.51 -18.97
CA SER A 23 2.09 0.28 -18.89
C SER A 23 2.40 -0.08 -17.43
N GLY A 24 2.80 0.90 -16.61
CA GLY A 24 3.04 0.70 -15.18
C GLY A 24 1.79 0.25 -14.43
N ASN A 25 0.63 0.89 -14.70
CA ASN A 25 -0.64 0.50 -14.10
C ASN A 25 -1.06 -0.92 -14.52
N LEU A 26 -0.87 -1.28 -15.80
CA LEU A 26 -1.18 -2.61 -16.32
C LEU A 26 -0.28 -3.69 -15.69
N ALA A 27 1.01 -3.43 -15.58
CA ALA A 27 1.96 -4.35 -14.94
C ALA A 27 1.62 -4.62 -13.47
N ASN A 28 0.99 -3.64 -12.79
CA ASN A 28 0.62 -3.74 -11.37
C ASN A 28 -0.89 -3.99 -11.14
N LEU A 29 -1.63 -4.39 -12.16
CA LEU A 29 -3.08 -4.60 -12.04
C LEU A 29 -3.45 -5.60 -10.94
N ASN A 30 -2.66 -6.65 -10.77
CA ASN A 30 -2.85 -7.70 -9.77
C ASN A 30 -2.01 -7.49 -8.49
N THR A 31 -1.32 -6.35 -8.36
CA THR A 31 -0.50 -6.06 -7.18
C THR A 31 -1.39 -5.57 -6.04
N VAL A 32 -1.38 -6.30 -4.92
CA VAL A 32 -2.17 -5.93 -3.74
C VAL A 32 -1.74 -4.57 -3.19
N GLY A 33 -2.71 -3.69 -2.92
CA GLY A 33 -2.46 -2.35 -2.39
C GLY A 33 -1.86 -1.36 -3.40
N PHE A 34 -1.71 -1.72 -4.67
CA PHE A 34 -1.26 -0.79 -5.69
C PHE A 34 -2.31 0.31 -5.93
N LYS A 35 -1.85 1.53 -6.02
CA LYS A 35 -2.68 2.71 -6.34
C LYS A 35 -2.33 3.20 -7.74
N ARG A 36 -3.34 3.24 -8.59
CA ARG A 36 -3.21 3.67 -9.99
C ARG A 36 -2.72 5.13 -10.07
N GLU A 37 -1.74 5.36 -10.91
CA GLU A 37 -1.27 6.71 -11.22
C GLU A 37 -1.95 7.24 -12.48
N GLY A 38 -2.55 8.44 -12.37
CA GLY A 38 -3.08 9.19 -13.50
C GLY A 38 -2.19 10.38 -13.86
N LEU A 39 -2.19 10.79 -15.11
CA LEU A 39 -1.62 12.06 -15.54
C LEU A 39 -2.75 13.09 -15.66
N PHE A 40 -2.65 14.16 -14.90
CA PHE A 40 -3.45 15.36 -15.12
C PHE A 40 -2.64 16.38 -15.90
N SER A 41 -3.08 16.69 -17.12
CA SER A 41 -2.59 17.85 -17.84
C SER A 41 -3.48 19.03 -17.48
N GLU A 42 -3.12 19.76 -16.44
CA GLU A 42 -3.77 21.02 -16.13
C GLU A 42 -3.19 22.09 -17.05
N ILE A 43 -3.99 22.52 -18.03
CA ILE A 43 -3.66 23.68 -18.85
C ILE A 43 -4.01 24.90 -17.98
N LEU A 44 -3.05 25.38 -17.21
CA LEU A 44 -3.18 26.67 -16.55
C LEU A 44 -3.24 27.76 -17.62
N LYS A 45 -4.38 28.39 -17.73
CA LYS A 45 -4.67 29.52 -18.67
C LYS A 45 -3.88 30.79 -18.39
N SER A 46 -3.07 30.85 -17.34
CA SER A 46 -2.21 31.97 -17.03
C SER A 46 -0.76 31.64 -17.35
N GLU A 47 -0.20 32.33 -18.33
CA GLU A 47 1.22 32.35 -18.71
C GLU A 47 1.78 31.26 -19.63
N GLY A 48 0.96 30.44 -20.28
CA GLY A 48 1.47 29.52 -21.32
C GLY A 48 2.41 28.41 -20.85
N LYS A 49 2.50 28.16 -19.55
CA LYS A 49 3.22 27.02 -18.97
C LYS A 49 2.24 25.89 -18.69
N SER A 50 2.33 24.82 -19.44
CA SER A 50 1.63 23.56 -19.20
C SER A 50 2.49 22.72 -18.26
N GLU A 51 2.06 22.52 -17.02
CA GLU A 51 2.67 21.57 -16.10
C GLU A 51 1.91 20.25 -16.15
N ILE A 52 2.64 19.17 -16.32
CA ILE A 52 2.10 17.80 -16.24
C ILE A 52 2.26 17.35 -14.79
N ARG A 53 1.16 17.21 -14.07
CA ARG A 53 1.16 16.66 -12.72
C ARG A 53 0.68 15.22 -12.73
N SER A 54 1.32 14.38 -11.95
CA SER A 54 0.87 13.02 -11.68
C SER A 54 -0.03 13.05 -10.43
N SER A 55 -1.17 12.39 -10.50
CA SER A 55 -2.03 12.17 -9.34
C SER A 55 -2.15 10.67 -9.08
N VAL A 56 -2.21 10.31 -7.81
CA VAL A 56 -2.46 8.94 -7.38
C VAL A 56 -3.95 8.80 -7.09
N ASP A 57 -4.59 7.79 -7.70
CA ASP A 57 -5.98 7.46 -7.41
C ASP A 57 -6.03 6.72 -6.07
N THR A 58 -6.56 7.39 -5.04
CA THR A 58 -6.68 6.83 -3.69
C THR A 58 -7.99 6.10 -3.44
N SER A 59 -8.85 5.96 -4.45
CA SER A 59 -10.12 5.24 -4.31
C SER A 59 -9.90 3.80 -3.83
N GLN A 60 -10.91 3.27 -3.12
CA GLN A 60 -10.89 1.90 -2.63
C GLN A 60 -10.96 0.92 -3.80
N GLY A 61 -10.00 0.01 -3.89
CA GLY A 61 -10.00 -1.10 -4.84
C GLY A 61 -10.94 -2.23 -4.41
N GLN A 62 -11.09 -3.23 -5.26
CA GLN A 62 -11.82 -4.45 -4.91
C GLN A 62 -11.12 -5.20 -3.80
N ILE A 63 -11.89 -5.70 -2.84
CA ILE A 63 -11.42 -6.53 -1.74
C ILE A 63 -11.80 -7.97 -2.06
N TYR A 64 -10.84 -8.87 -1.96
CA TYR A 64 -11.04 -10.30 -2.13
C TYR A 64 -10.79 -10.98 -0.79
N GLU A 65 -11.67 -11.91 -0.44
CA GLU A 65 -11.46 -12.75 0.73
C GLU A 65 -10.43 -13.83 0.40
N THR A 66 -9.44 -13.96 1.27
CA THR A 66 -8.45 -15.04 1.23
C THR A 66 -8.66 -15.96 2.43
N LEU A 67 -8.15 -17.18 2.36
CA LEU A 67 -8.24 -18.12 3.50
C LEU A 67 -7.11 -17.91 4.53
N ASN A 68 -6.27 -16.91 4.32
CA ASN A 68 -5.15 -16.61 5.23
C ASN A 68 -5.58 -15.54 6.25
N PRO A 69 -5.59 -15.85 7.55
CA PRO A 69 -6.01 -14.89 8.58
C PRO A 69 -5.07 -13.68 8.73
N LEU A 70 -3.86 -13.75 8.16
CA LEU A 70 -2.89 -12.66 8.17
C LEU A 70 -2.96 -11.77 6.93
N ASP A 71 -3.88 -12.05 5.99
CA ASP A 71 -4.14 -11.18 4.86
C ASP A 71 -5.22 -10.16 5.24
N LEU A 72 -4.83 -8.93 5.40
CA LEU A 72 -5.68 -7.84 5.88
C LEU A 72 -5.96 -6.82 4.78
N ALA A 73 -7.18 -6.37 4.68
CA ALA A 73 -7.57 -5.26 3.83
C ALA A 73 -8.15 -4.11 4.66
N LEU A 74 -7.62 -2.90 4.47
CA LEU A 74 -8.18 -1.71 5.09
C LEU A 74 -9.35 -1.18 4.26
N VAL A 75 -10.49 -0.97 4.89
CA VAL A 75 -11.67 -0.31 4.31
C VAL A 75 -11.66 1.16 4.73
N GLY A 76 -11.74 2.06 3.75
CA GLY A 76 -11.68 3.50 4.01
C GLY A 76 -10.26 4.05 4.13
N GLU A 77 -10.07 5.13 4.88
CA GLU A 77 -8.79 5.79 5.06
C GLU A 77 -7.94 5.11 6.14
N GLY A 78 -6.64 5.01 5.92
CA GLY A 78 -5.68 4.48 6.89
C GLY A 78 -4.54 3.73 6.21
N MET A 79 -3.43 3.56 6.91
CA MET A 79 -2.26 2.79 6.46
C MET A 79 -1.70 2.00 7.63
N PHE A 80 -1.23 0.81 7.36
CA PHE A 80 -0.44 0.04 8.32
C PHE A 80 0.93 0.69 8.50
N THR A 81 1.41 0.69 9.72
CA THR A 81 2.76 1.16 10.04
C THR A 81 3.71 -0.02 10.08
N ILE A 82 4.81 0.09 9.34
CA ILE A 82 5.89 -0.91 9.33
C ILE A 82 7.21 -0.26 9.72
N GLN A 83 8.05 -1.02 10.41
CA GLN A 83 9.40 -0.59 10.77
C GLN A 83 10.41 -1.16 9.78
N THR A 84 11.12 -0.26 9.12
CA THR A 84 12.19 -0.58 8.19
C THR A 84 13.54 -0.13 8.75
N PRO A 85 14.67 -0.59 8.21
CA PRO A 85 16.01 -0.10 8.61
C PRO A 85 16.19 1.42 8.45
N ARG A 86 15.33 2.06 7.66
CA ARG A 86 15.34 3.52 7.40
C ARG A 86 14.35 4.30 8.28
N GLY A 87 13.64 3.61 9.20
CA GLY A 87 12.60 4.18 10.04
C GLY A 87 11.20 3.67 9.71
N PHE A 88 10.18 4.32 10.25
CA PHE A 88 8.80 3.95 10.02
C PHE A 88 8.35 4.29 8.60
N GLN A 89 7.62 3.38 8.00
CA GLN A 89 6.96 3.56 6.71
C GLN A 89 5.49 3.15 6.82
N PHE A 90 4.68 3.64 5.88
CA PHE A 90 3.26 3.39 5.83
C PHE A 90 2.90 2.62 4.57
N THR A 91 2.02 1.62 4.71
CA THR A 91 1.60 0.78 3.59
C THR A 91 0.12 0.43 3.66
N ARG A 92 -0.50 0.29 2.49
CA ARG A 92 -1.84 -0.30 2.34
C ARG A 92 -1.79 -1.82 2.12
N LYS A 93 -0.61 -2.35 1.85
CA LYS A 93 -0.40 -3.79 1.64
C LYS A 93 -0.56 -4.50 2.97
N GLY A 94 -1.53 -5.41 3.06
CA GLY A 94 -1.86 -6.14 4.28
C GLY A 94 -1.51 -7.62 4.21
N ASN A 95 -0.65 -8.05 3.29
CA ASN A 95 -0.15 -9.41 3.23
C ASN A 95 0.98 -9.57 4.24
N PHE A 96 0.63 -10.08 5.40
CA PHE A 96 1.58 -10.28 6.49
C PHE A 96 1.90 -11.76 6.66
N LYS A 97 3.01 -12.03 7.32
CA LYS A 97 3.45 -13.37 7.71
C LYS A 97 4.16 -13.31 9.05
N ILE A 98 4.29 -14.43 9.69
CA ILE A 98 5.07 -14.58 10.91
C ILE A 98 6.48 -15.01 10.50
N ALA A 99 7.49 -14.27 10.95
CA ALA A 99 8.89 -14.63 10.75
C ALA A 99 9.35 -15.68 11.75
N ASP A 100 10.51 -16.28 11.52
CA ASP A 100 11.05 -17.35 12.36
C ASP A 100 11.32 -16.89 13.81
N ASP A 101 11.52 -15.60 14.01
CA ASP A 101 11.68 -14.95 15.32
C ASP A 101 10.34 -14.58 16.00
N GLY A 102 9.21 -14.96 15.38
CA GLY A 102 7.85 -14.76 15.90
C GLY A 102 7.28 -13.37 15.65
N PHE A 103 7.99 -12.47 15.00
CA PHE A 103 7.45 -11.15 14.67
C PHE A 103 6.50 -11.19 13.46
N LEU A 104 5.45 -10.37 13.53
CA LEU A 104 4.60 -10.11 12.39
C LEU A 104 5.34 -9.20 11.41
N VAL A 105 5.55 -9.69 10.18
CA VAL A 105 6.33 -8.98 9.15
C VAL A 105 5.57 -8.92 7.82
N ASN A 106 5.95 -7.96 6.99
CA ASN A 106 5.49 -7.90 5.60
C ASN A 106 6.31 -8.85 4.69
N GLU A 107 6.01 -8.87 3.39
CA GLU A 107 6.72 -9.69 2.40
C GLU A 107 8.24 -9.43 2.33
N GLN A 108 8.67 -8.19 2.63
CA GLN A 108 10.07 -7.80 2.63
C GLN A 108 10.79 -8.08 3.97
N GLY A 109 10.10 -8.65 4.96
CA GLY A 109 10.65 -8.92 6.28
C GLY A 109 10.67 -7.71 7.24
N ASN A 110 9.99 -6.62 6.88
CA ASN A 110 9.87 -5.47 7.78
C ASN A 110 8.77 -5.72 8.82
N LYS A 111 9.03 -5.38 10.07
CA LYS A 111 8.12 -5.63 11.19
C LYS A 111 6.88 -4.74 11.13
N VAL A 112 5.73 -5.32 11.39
CA VAL A 112 4.46 -4.60 11.52
C VAL A 112 4.34 -4.02 12.92
N MET A 113 3.90 -2.78 13.01
CA MET A 113 3.78 -2.06 14.28
C MET A 113 2.36 -2.16 14.82
N GLY A 114 2.28 -2.49 16.09
CA GLY A 114 1.09 -2.33 16.90
C GLY A 114 1.12 -1.03 17.70
N LYS A 115 0.01 -0.70 18.39
CA LYS A 115 -0.07 0.45 19.30
C LYS A 115 0.94 0.37 20.46
N GLY A 116 1.32 -0.85 20.87
CA GLY A 116 2.29 -1.13 21.92
C GLY A 116 3.74 -1.29 21.44
N GLY A 117 4.00 -1.20 20.13
CA GLY A 117 5.33 -1.43 19.54
C GLY A 117 5.34 -2.56 18.51
N GLU A 118 6.47 -3.25 18.38
CA GLU A 118 6.61 -4.41 17.49
C GLU A 118 5.71 -5.55 17.97
N ILE A 119 5.01 -6.22 17.03
CA ILE A 119 4.11 -7.33 17.35
C ILE A 119 4.88 -8.64 17.31
N ASN A 120 5.07 -9.27 18.47
CA ASN A 120 5.68 -10.59 18.59
C ASN A 120 4.61 -11.60 19.04
N LEU A 121 4.51 -12.70 18.32
CA LEU A 121 3.47 -13.72 18.47
C LEU A 121 4.01 -15.02 19.07
N ILE A 122 5.35 -15.15 19.25
CA ILE A 122 6.01 -16.39 19.60
C ILE A 122 5.53 -16.98 20.94
N GLU A 123 5.25 -16.09 21.92
CA GLU A 123 4.79 -16.49 23.27
C GLU A 123 3.35 -17.02 23.27
N TYR A 124 2.57 -16.71 22.22
CA TYR A 124 1.15 -17.07 22.11
C TYR A 124 0.92 -18.26 21.18
N MET A 125 1.95 -18.66 20.43
CA MET A 125 1.89 -19.77 19.49
C MET A 125 2.25 -21.08 20.23
N HIS A 126 1.23 -21.84 20.59
CA HIS A 126 1.37 -23.11 21.29
C HIS A 126 0.88 -24.26 20.40
N GLY A 127 1.79 -25.13 19.93
CA GLY A 127 1.44 -26.30 19.12
C GLY A 127 1.36 -26.00 17.61
N GLU A 128 0.81 -26.98 16.86
CA GLU A 128 0.76 -26.93 15.40
C GLU A 128 -0.43 -26.13 14.86
N GLU A 129 -1.52 -26.01 15.61
CA GLU A 129 -2.71 -25.26 15.23
C GLU A 129 -2.88 -24.04 16.14
N ASN A 130 -2.79 -22.85 15.56
CA ASN A 130 -3.05 -21.59 16.25
C ASN A 130 -4.22 -20.87 15.56
N ASP A 131 -5.28 -20.59 16.31
CA ASP A 131 -6.43 -19.86 15.82
C ASP A 131 -6.14 -18.34 15.88
N ILE A 132 -5.68 -17.79 14.77
CA ILE A 132 -5.35 -16.37 14.65
C ILE A 132 -6.58 -15.63 14.13
N LYS A 133 -7.04 -14.65 14.87
CA LYS A 133 -8.18 -13.80 14.51
C LYS A 133 -7.79 -12.34 14.59
N ILE A 134 -8.23 -11.58 13.59
CA ILE A 134 -8.07 -10.12 13.58
C ILE A 134 -9.45 -9.50 13.41
N THR A 135 -9.82 -8.68 14.38
CA THR A 135 -11.11 -8.00 14.36
C THR A 135 -11.10 -6.80 13.39
N PRO A 136 -12.27 -6.32 12.95
CA PRO A 136 -12.37 -5.10 12.14
C PRO A 136 -11.76 -3.85 12.77
N ASN A 137 -11.57 -3.84 14.08
CA ASN A 137 -10.93 -2.76 14.83
C ASN A 137 -9.40 -2.84 14.82
N GLY A 138 -8.83 -3.92 14.23
CA GLY A 138 -7.39 -4.15 14.18
C GLY A 138 -6.83 -4.84 15.45
N GLU A 139 -7.68 -5.42 16.29
CA GLU A 139 -7.27 -6.22 17.44
C GLU A 139 -6.86 -7.62 16.96
N LEU A 140 -5.66 -8.03 17.28
CA LEU A 140 -5.11 -9.35 16.98
C LEU A 140 -5.22 -10.25 18.20
N SER A 141 -5.83 -11.41 18.05
CA SER A 141 -5.95 -12.44 19.07
C SER A 141 -5.45 -13.78 18.52
N ILE A 142 -4.86 -14.59 19.41
CA ILE A 142 -4.43 -15.96 19.16
C ILE A 142 -5.03 -16.84 20.23
N ASN A 143 -5.73 -17.90 19.82
CA ASN A 143 -6.37 -18.83 20.73
C ASN A 143 -7.28 -18.11 21.77
N GLU A 144 -8.04 -17.11 21.30
CA GLU A 144 -8.92 -16.23 22.10
C GLU A 144 -8.18 -15.28 23.06
N ILE A 145 -6.85 -15.27 23.08
CA ILE A 145 -6.04 -14.36 23.90
C ILE A 145 -5.73 -13.10 23.06
N HIS A 146 -6.08 -11.92 23.57
CA HIS A 146 -5.69 -10.65 22.95
C HIS A 146 -4.17 -10.46 23.03
N VAL A 147 -3.54 -10.22 21.89
CA VAL A 147 -2.07 -10.07 21.80
C VAL A 147 -1.66 -8.64 21.53
N ALA A 148 -2.26 -8.01 20.54
CA ALA A 148 -1.87 -6.66 20.12
C ALA A 148 -2.97 -5.97 19.33
N ASP A 149 -2.90 -4.63 19.26
CA ASP A 149 -3.69 -3.81 18.35
C ASP A 149 -2.78 -3.30 17.23
N LEU A 150 -3.20 -3.45 15.99
CA LEU A 150 -2.49 -2.90 14.84
C LEU A 150 -2.45 -1.37 14.88
N LEU A 151 -1.30 -0.78 14.56
CA LEU A 151 -1.15 0.67 14.44
C LEU A 151 -1.56 1.11 13.04
N ILE A 152 -2.78 1.64 12.93
CA ILE A 152 -3.33 2.20 11.70
C ILE A 152 -3.31 3.72 11.83
N VAL A 153 -2.64 4.39 10.91
CA VAL A 153 -2.55 5.86 10.85
C VAL A 153 -3.36 6.39 9.66
N LYS A 154 -3.93 7.57 9.83
CA LYS A 154 -4.67 8.30 8.77
C LYS A 154 -3.84 9.44 8.24
#